data_0d8ef976cae2650f6d015d3d3cf7cc3a
#
_entry.id   0d8ef976cae2650f6d015d3d3cf7cc3a
#
_cell.length_a   1.000
_cell.length_b   1.000
_cell.length_c   1.000
_cell.angle_alpha   90.00
_cell.angle_beta   90.00
_cell.angle_gamma   90.00
#
_symmetry.space_group_name_H-M   'P 1'
#
loop_
_entity.id
_entity.type
_entity.pdbx_description
1 polymer ?
#
loop_
_entity_poly.entity_id
_entity_poly.type
_entity_poly.pdbx_seq_one_letter_code
_entity_poly.pdbx_strand_id
1 'polypeptide(L)'
;MAECRDGVRALTAAEGIVVVDVPPGERDALEKILEESFEGWYLRHAKGKLQQLEVVRAAKASGTPVGLVMLKTLEPRIGYIYYIAVASAHRKMGIARLLLEDSLRRFREEGVEEVYASVETGNVPSEGLFLSEGFTQTSFGEVSKRFGTMRAINMYGMMVIVPGEGLMWKKIS
;
A
#
# COMPACT_ATOMS: atom_id res chain seq x y z
N MET A 1 14.53 -15.27 40.48
CA MET A 1 13.54 -15.96 39.61
C MET A 1 12.67 -14.88 38.98
N ALA A 2 12.93 -14.54 37.73
CA ALA A 2 12.16 -13.59 36.97
C ALA A 2 11.46 -14.38 35.85
N GLU A 3 10.14 -14.48 35.99
CA GLU A 3 9.30 -15.12 34.96
C GLU A 3 9.24 -14.24 33.73
N CYS A 4 9.73 -14.77 32.61
CA CYS A 4 9.45 -14.28 31.27
C CYS A 4 7.94 -14.38 31.02
N ARG A 5 7.27 -13.24 30.94
CA ARG A 5 5.93 -13.16 30.34
C ARG A 5 6.09 -13.15 28.85
N ASP A 6 6.04 -14.34 28.24
CA ASP A 6 5.80 -14.48 26.81
C ASP A 6 4.47 -13.81 26.46
N GLY A 7 4.57 -12.68 25.76
CA GLY A 7 3.42 -12.04 25.16
C GLY A 7 2.83 -12.98 24.12
N VAL A 8 1.70 -13.57 24.44
CA VAL A 8 0.87 -14.31 23.49
C VAL A 8 0.50 -13.35 22.37
N ARG A 9 1.26 -13.43 21.26
CA ARG A 9 0.93 -12.75 20.01
C ARG A 9 -0.36 -13.40 19.53
N ALA A 10 -1.45 -12.64 19.52
CA ALA A 10 -2.72 -13.11 18.98
C ALA A 10 -2.44 -13.65 17.56
N LEU A 11 -2.68 -14.95 17.37
CA LEU A 11 -2.60 -15.62 16.09
C LEU A 11 -3.60 -14.95 15.16
N THR A 12 -3.09 -14.10 14.24
CA THR A 12 -3.95 -13.45 13.25
C THR A 12 -4.28 -14.45 12.16
N ALA A 13 -5.47 -14.35 11.57
CA ALA A 13 -5.94 -15.21 10.47
C ALA A 13 -5.06 -15.18 9.20
N ALA A 14 -3.94 -14.45 9.25
CA ALA A 14 -2.91 -14.40 8.22
C ALA A 14 -1.86 -15.53 8.31
N GLU A 15 -1.99 -16.48 9.25
CA GLU A 15 -1.11 -17.64 9.30
C GLU A 15 -1.26 -18.48 8.03
N GLY A 16 -0.13 -18.79 7.39
CA GLY A 16 -0.09 -19.51 6.13
C GLY A 16 -0.19 -18.62 4.88
N ILE A 17 -0.25 -17.28 5.04
CA ILE A 17 -0.18 -16.34 3.92
C ILE A 17 1.26 -15.89 3.69
N VAL A 18 1.72 -16.00 2.44
CA VAL A 18 3.04 -15.52 2.01
C VAL A 18 2.88 -14.33 1.06
N VAL A 19 3.75 -13.34 1.18
CA VAL A 19 3.80 -12.20 0.26
C VAL A 19 4.96 -12.38 -0.71
N VAL A 20 4.66 -12.35 -2.01
CA VAL A 20 5.64 -12.60 -3.08
C VAL A 20 5.57 -11.52 -4.16
N ASP A 21 6.66 -11.30 -4.87
CA ASP A 21 6.67 -10.49 -6.08
C ASP A 21 5.91 -11.19 -7.21
N VAL A 22 5.18 -10.40 -8.02
CA VAL A 22 4.43 -10.91 -9.18
C VAL A 22 5.01 -10.32 -10.46
N PRO A 23 5.69 -11.15 -11.27
CA PRO A 23 6.24 -10.69 -12.54
C PRO A 23 5.14 -10.29 -13.52
N PRO A 24 5.42 -9.41 -14.50
CA PRO A 24 4.40 -8.91 -15.44
C PRO A 24 3.54 -9.98 -16.10
N GLY A 25 4.14 -11.11 -16.49
CA GLY A 25 3.41 -12.20 -17.17
C GLY A 25 2.43 -13.00 -16.29
N GLU A 26 2.43 -12.77 -14.95
CA GLU A 26 1.53 -13.46 -14.01
C GLU A 26 0.45 -12.54 -13.40
N ARG A 27 0.42 -11.27 -13.80
CA ARG A 27 -0.43 -10.24 -13.16
C ARG A 27 -1.91 -10.36 -13.51
N ASP A 28 -2.26 -10.98 -14.60
CA ASP A 28 -3.67 -11.15 -15.02
C ASP A 28 -4.48 -11.88 -13.96
N ALA A 29 -3.85 -12.80 -13.21
CA ALA A 29 -4.49 -13.50 -12.08
C ALA A 29 -4.94 -12.55 -10.95
N LEU A 30 -4.38 -11.33 -10.89
CA LEU A 30 -4.71 -10.33 -9.86
C LEU A 30 -5.87 -9.41 -10.27
N GLU A 31 -6.26 -9.39 -11.55
CA GLU A 31 -7.31 -8.48 -12.04
C GLU A 31 -8.65 -8.68 -11.33
N LYS A 32 -8.98 -9.92 -11.03
CA LYS A 32 -10.23 -10.24 -10.30
C LYS A 32 -10.27 -9.55 -8.93
N ILE A 33 -9.14 -9.48 -8.22
CA ILE A 33 -9.08 -8.81 -6.91
C ILE A 33 -9.33 -7.31 -7.07
N LEU A 34 -8.83 -6.71 -8.16
CA LEU A 34 -9.09 -5.30 -8.47
C LEU A 34 -10.57 -5.07 -8.80
N GLU A 35 -11.20 -5.96 -9.59
CA GLU A 35 -12.62 -5.90 -9.94
C GLU A 35 -13.54 -6.02 -8.72
N GLU A 36 -13.14 -6.79 -7.72
CA GLU A 36 -13.85 -6.89 -6.43
C GLU A 36 -13.66 -5.68 -5.52
N SER A 37 -12.65 -4.84 -5.78
CA SER A 37 -12.23 -3.76 -4.89
C SER A 37 -12.49 -2.37 -5.43
N PHE A 38 -12.55 -2.19 -6.74
CA PHE A 38 -12.66 -0.90 -7.39
C PHE A 38 -13.68 -0.90 -8.51
N GLU A 39 -14.22 0.30 -8.81
CA GLU A 39 -15.17 0.51 -9.89
C GLU A 39 -14.75 1.71 -10.77
N GLY A 40 -15.36 1.83 -11.94
CA GLY A 40 -15.27 2.99 -12.80
C GLY A 40 -13.83 3.39 -13.18
N TRP A 41 -13.49 4.65 -12.89
CA TRP A 41 -12.17 5.19 -13.17
C TRP A 41 -11.06 4.52 -12.37
N TYR A 42 -11.29 4.27 -11.07
CA TYR A 42 -10.32 3.62 -10.20
C TYR A 42 -9.94 2.22 -10.69
N LEU A 43 -10.91 1.43 -11.13
CA LEU A 43 -10.63 0.09 -11.66
C LEU A 43 -9.78 0.17 -12.93
N ARG A 44 -10.13 1.06 -13.87
CA ARG A 44 -9.33 1.23 -15.11
C ARG A 44 -7.91 1.68 -14.81
N HIS A 45 -7.76 2.65 -13.91
CA HIS A 45 -6.44 3.15 -13.51
C HIS A 45 -5.62 2.07 -12.81
N ALA A 46 -6.23 1.32 -11.87
CA ALA A 46 -5.57 0.22 -11.17
C ALA A 46 -5.11 -0.89 -12.12
N LYS A 47 -5.95 -1.30 -13.09
CA LYS A 47 -5.56 -2.27 -14.13
C LYS A 47 -4.41 -1.77 -14.99
N GLY A 48 -4.43 -0.50 -15.40
CA GLY A 48 -3.32 0.11 -16.12
C GLY A 48 -2.02 0.11 -15.31
N LYS A 49 -2.09 0.48 -14.04
CA LYS A 49 -0.92 0.46 -13.13
C LYS A 49 -0.43 -0.96 -12.85
N LEU A 50 -1.31 -1.94 -12.75
CA LEU A 50 -0.94 -3.34 -12.56
C LEU A 50 0.05 -3.82 -13.62
N GLN A 51 -0.12 -3.41 -14.87
CA GLN A 51 0.76 -3.80 -15.98
C GLN A 51 2.02 -2.93 -16.10
N GLN A 52 1.97 -1.67 -15.65
CA GLN A 52 3.02 -0.67 -15.87
C GLN A 52 4.03 -0.57 -14.71
N LEU A 53 3.63 -0.84 -13.47
CA LEU A 53 4.50 -0.65 -12.31
C LEU A 53 5.56 -1.74 -12.22
N GLU A 54 6.75 -1.37 -11.77
CA GLU A 54 7.86 -2.31 -11.59
C GLU A 54 7.58 -3.29 -10.46
N VAL A 55 6.98 -2.82 -9.38
CA VAL A 55 6.76 -3.62 -8.16
C VAL A 55 5.27 -3.85 -7.92
N VAL A 56 4.86 -5.09 -8.11
CA VAL A 56 3.56 -5.63 -7.70
C VAL A 56 3.81 -6.84 -6.83
N ARG A 57 3.21 -6.86 -5.63
CA ARG A 57 3.32 -7.99 -4.70
C ARG A 57 1.94 -8.56 -4.43
N ALA A 58 1.87 -9.87 -4.25
CA ALA A 58 0.64 -10.56 -3.89
C ALA A 58 0.77 -11.31 -2.58
N ALA A 59 -0.26 -11.22 -1.75
CA ALA A 59 -0.49 -12.14 -0.65
C ALA A 59 -1.15 -13.40 -1.21
N LYS A 60 -0.54 -14.55 -1.00
CA LYS A 60 -1.03 -15.86 -1.47
C LYS A 60 -1.38 -16.76 -0.28
N ALA A 61 -2.58 -17.33 -0.30
CA ALA A 61 -3.03 -18.40 0.58
C ALA A 61 -3.00 -19.73 -0.19
N SER A 62 -2.22 -20.70 0.25
CA SER A 62 -2.05 -21.98 -0.45
C SER A 62 -1.78 -21.82 -1.96
N GLY A 63 -0.95 -20.84 -2.32
CA GLY A 63 -0.57 -20.55 -3.70
C GLY A 63 -1.54 -19.67 -4.49
N THR A 64 -2.77 -19.45 -4.00
CA THR A 64 -3.77 -18.61 -4.65
C THR A 64 -3.66 -17.16 -4.19
N PRO A 65 -3.61 -16.16 -5.10
CA PRO A 65 -3.63 -14.75 -4.71
C PRO A 65 -4.93 -14.36 -4.01
N VAL A 66 -4.81 -13.75 -2.83
CA VAL A 66 -5.93 -13.29 -2.01
C VAL A 66 -5.86 -11.79 -1.71
N GLY A 67 -4.76 -11.15 -2.07
CA GLY A 67 -4.58 -9.71 -1.98
C GLY A 67 -3.37 -9.26 -2.79
N LEU A 68 -3.29 -7.96 -3.07
CA LEU A 68 -2.17 -7.37 -3.78
C LEU A 68 -1.85 -5.97 -3.27
N VAL A 69 -0.61 -5.53 -3.51
CA VAL A 69 -0.16 -4.16 -3.32
C VAL A 69 0.70 -3.74 -4.51
N MET A 70 0.54 -2.48 -4.93
CA MET A 70 1.29 -1.87 -6.01
C MET A 70 2.15 -0.74 -5.47
N LEU A 71 3.45 -0.81 -5.73
CA LEU A 71 4.47 0.09 -5.16
C LEU A 71 5.25 0.80 -6.25
N LYS A 72 5.74 1.99 -5.94
CA LYS A 72 6.70 2.71 -6.75
C LYS A 72 7.64 3.55 -5.89
N THR A 73 8.91 3.56 -6.22
CA THR A 73 9.85 4.58 -5.74
C THR A 73 9.75 5.77 -6.68
N LEU A 74 9.19 6.88 -6.17
CA LEU A 74 8.97 8.11 -6.97
C LEU A 74 10.28 8.85 -7.22
N GLU A 75 11.09 8.95 -6.17
CA GLU A 75 12.41 9.57 -6.15
C GLU A 75 13.31 8.78 -5.19
N PRO A 76 14.63 8.91 -5.25
CA PRO A 76 15.49 8.35 -4.22
C PRO A 76 14.96 8.75 -2.84
N ARG A 77 14.75 7.77 -1.96
CA ARG A 77 14.22 7.92 -0.60
C ARG A 77 12.71 8.20 -0.45
N ILE A 78 11.93 8.28 -1.55
CA ILE A 78 10.48 8.52 -1.49
C ILE A 78 9.73 7.37 -2.16
N GLY A 79 8.99 6.61 -1.37
CA GLY A 79 8.12 5.53 -1.83
C GLY A 79 6.65 5.97 -1.92
N TYR A 80 5.91 5.31 -2.77
CA TYR A 80 4.48 5.51 -2.93
C TYR A 80 3.73 4.19 -3.07
N ILE A 81 2.63 4.08 -2.34
CA ILE A 81 1.71 2.95 -2.41
C ILE A 81 0.53 3.38 -3.26
N TYR A 82 0.39 2.78 -4.45
CA TYR A 82 -0.70 3.10 -5.38
C TYR A 82 -2.01 2.45 -4.97
N TYR A 83 -2.00 1.15 -4.73
CA TYR A 83 -3.19 0.38 -4.41
C TYR A 83 -2.86 -0.75 -3.45
N ILE A 84 -3.74 -0.97 -2.50
CA ILE A 84 -3.83 -2.20 -1.70
C ILE A 84 -5.24 -2.73 -1.91
N ALA A 85 -5.35 -3.99 -2.32
CA ALA A 85 -6.62 -4.64 -2.54
C ALA A 85 -6.63 -6.06 -1.97
N VAL A 86 -7.76 -6.48 -1.41
CA VAL A 86 -7.95 -7.81 -0.83
C VAL A 86 -9.24 -8.40 -1.39
N ALA A 87 -9.16 -9.65 -1.86
CA ALA A 87 -10.30 -10.40 -2.35
C ALA A 87 -11.44 -10.40 -1.32
N SER A 88 -12.67 -10.21 -1.76
CA SER A 88 -13.84 -10.00 -0.90
C SER A 88 -14.00 -11.06 0.18
N ALA A 89 -13.77 -12.33 -0.16
CA ALA A 89 -13.84 -13.47 0.75
C ALA A 89 -12.75 -13.49 1.83
N HIS A 90 -11.69 -12.68 1.68
CA HIS A 90 -10.53 -12.66 2.58
C HIS A 90 -10.34 -11.31 3.32
N ARG A 91 -11.33 -10.42 3.24
CA ARG A 91 -11.32 -9.14 3.95
C ARG A 91 -11.47 -9.34 5.45
N LYS A 92 -11.02 -8.36 6.23
CA LYS A 92 -11.03 -8.37 7.71
C LYS A 92 -10.19 -9.48 8.35
N MET A 93 -9.30 -10.11 7.60
CA MET A 93 -8.38 -11.15 8.06
C MET A 93 -6.93 -10.63 8.27
N GLY A 94 -6.72 -9.33 8.26
CA GLY A 94 -5.39 -8.72 8.46
C GLY A 94 -4.50 -8.70 7.21
N ILE A 95 -4.97 -9.14 6.04
CA ILE A 95 -4.16 -9.26 4.81
C ILE A 95 -3.70 -7.89 4.30
N ALA A 96 -4.57 -6.87 4.33
CA ALA A 96 -4.17 -5.52 3.92
C ALA A 96 -3.06 -4.95 4.82
N ARG A 97 -3.10 -5.22 6.12
CA ARG A 97 -2.04 -4.87 7.06
C ARG A 97 -0.75 -5.60 6.75
N LEU A 98 -0.81 -6.91 6.54
CA LEU A 98 0.35 -7.71 6.15
C LEU A 98 1.03 -7.17 4.88
N LEU A 99 0.24 -6.81 3.86
CA LEU A 99 0.74 -6.21 2.62
C LEU A 99 1.38 -4.84 2.87
N LEU A 100 0.79 -4.01 3.73
CA LEU A 100 1.34 -2.70 4.09
C LEU A 100 2.64 -2.83 4.88
N GLU A 101 2.70 -3.67 5.90
CA GLU A 101 3.91 -3.93 6.69
C GLU A 101 5.05 -4.47 5.81
N ASP A 102 4.75 -5.42 4.92
CA ASP A 102 5.70 -5.97 3.96
C ASP A 102 6.23 -4.89 2.99
N SER A 103 5.35 -4.00 2.52
CA SER A 103 5.72 -2.86 1.67
C SER A 103 6.66 -1.89 2.38
N LEU A 104 6.37 -1.56 3.65
CA LEU A 104 7.22 -0.68 4.45
C LEU A 104 8.58 -1.30 4.74
N ARG A 105 8.64 -2.61 4.98
CA ARG A 105 9.90 -3.34 5.14
C ARG A 105 10.73 -3.27 3.85
N ARG A 106 10.13 -3.59 2.71
CA ARG A 106 10.79 -3.51 1.40
C ARG A 106 11.33 -2.12 1.11
N PHE A 107 10.54 -1.08 1.33
CA PHE A 107 10.99 0.29 1.13
C PHE A 107 12.20 0.65 2.02
N ARG A 108 12.24 0.18 3.28
CA ARG A 108 13.43 0.37 4.15
C ARG A 108 14.66 -0.33 3.58
N GLU A 109 14.52 -1.56 3.09
CA GLU A 109 15.59 -2.33 2.47
C GLU A 109 16.13 -1.65 1.19
N GLU A 110 15.28 -0.91 0.47
CA GLU A 110 15.63 -0.10 -0.70
C GLU A 110 16.16 1.31 -0.35
N GLY A 111 16.26 1.66 0.92
CA GLY A 111 16.77 2.96 1.38
C GLY A 111 15.76 4.10 1.30
N VAL A 112 14.47 3.78 1.16
CA VAL A 112 13.38 4.76 1.22
C VAL A 112 13.23 5.26 2.67
N GLU A 113 13.05 6.57 2.82
CA GLU A 113 12.91 7.22 4.12
C GLU A 113 11.48 7.68 4.41
N GLU A 114 10.74 7.98 3.37
CA GLU A 114 9.38 8.48 3.44
C GLU A 114 8.46 7.75 2.49
N VAL A 115 7.28 7.39 2.97
CA VAL A 115 6.26 6.71 2.16
C VAL A 115 4.98 7.52 2.15
N TYR A 116 4.41 7.65 0.96
CA TYR A 116 3.15 8.32 0.70
C TYR A 116 2.10 7.33 0.16
N ALA A 117 0.84 7.63 0.42
CA ALA A 117 -0.32 6.96 -0.19
C ALA A 117 -1.48 7.95 -0.30
N SER A 118 -2.26 7.91 -1.38
CA SER A 118 -3.54 8.61 -1.44
C SER A 118 -4.68 7.70 -1.00
N VAL A 119 -5.64 8.25 -0.29
CA VAL A 119 -6.81 7.54 0.20
C VAL A 119 -8.04 8.38 -0.09
N GLU A 120 -9.08 7.78 -0.66
CA GLU A 120 -10.36 8.44 -0.86
C GLU A 120 -10.95 8.89 0.48
N THR A 121 -11.32 10.16 0.57
CA THR A 121 -11.88 10.75 1.80
C THR A 121 -13.16 10.04 2.18
N GLY A 122 -13.23 9.54 3.41
CA GLY A 122 -14.37 8.77 3.91
C GLY A 122 -14.26 7.26 3.67
N ASN A 123 -13.19 6.78 3.03
CA ASN A 123 -12.87 5.37 2.99
C ASN A 123 -12.28 4.93 4.35
N VAL A 124 -13.17 4.81 5.34
CA VAL A 124 -12.82 4.51 6.75
C VAL A 124 -11.93 3.28 6.90
N PRO A 125 -12.15 2.15 6.20
CA PRO A 125 -11.25 1.00 6.30
C PRO A 125 -9.82 1.30 5.87
N SER A 126 -9.63 2.03 4.76
CA SER A 126 -8.31 2.40 4.26
C SER A 126 -7.64 3.45 5.13
N GLU A 127 -8.37 4.52 5.51
CA GLU A 127 -7.87 5.53 6.44
C GLU A 127 -7.43 4.89 7.77
N GLY A 128 -8.26 4.03 8.35
CA GLY A 128 -7.97 3.32 9.59
C GLY A 128 -6.74 2.40 9.48
N LEU A 129 -6.55 1.74 8.34
CA LEU A 129 -5.38 0.92 8.08
C LEU A 129 -4.10 1.77 8.13
N PHE A 130 -4.03 2.85 7.36
CA PHE A 130 -2.84 3.70 7.30
C PHE A 130 -2.57 4.40 8.63
N LEU A 131 -3.59 4.94 9.30
CA LEU A 131 -3.45 5.55 10.62
C LEU A 131 -2.92 4.56 11.66
N SER A 132 -3.43 3.33 11.69
CA SER A 132 -2.98 2.29 12.62
C SER A 132 -1.52 1.88 12.42
N GLU A 133 -1.00 2.05 11.21
CA GLU A 133 0.40 1.83 10.85
C GLU A 133 1.27 3.10 11.01
N GLY A 134 0.74 4.15 11.64
CA GLY A 134 1.49 5.36 11.99
C GLY A 134 1.67 6.35 10.83
N PHE A 135 0.85 6.25 9.79
CA PHE A 135 0.74 7.32 8.81
C PHE A 135 -0.04 8.50 9.40
N THR A 136 0.23 9.69 8.92
CA THR A 136 -0.50 10.91 9.23
C THR A 136 -0.98 11.56 7.94
N GLN A 137 -2.04 12.33 8.03
CA GLN A 137 -2.48 13.14 6.89
C GLN A 137 -1.48 14.26 6.61
N THR A 138 -1.28 14.56 5.35
CA THR A 138 -0.47 15.67 4.89
C THR A 138 -1.16 16.41 3.74
N SER A 139 -0.63 17.55 3.35
CA SER A 139 -1.20 18.40 2.32
C SER A 139 -0.14 18.82 1.29
N PHE A 140 -0.61 19.29 0.13
CA PHE A 140 0.29 19.89 -0.87
C PHE A 140 1.14 21.01 -0.26
N GLY A 141 0.53 21.85 0.59
CA GLY A 141 1.22 22.96 1.24
C GLY A 141 2.37 22.47 2.15
N GLU A 142 2.18 21.40 2.89
CA GLU A 142 3.22 20.81 3.75
C GLU A 142 4.32 20.15 2.93
N VAL A 143 3.98 19.40 1.91
CA VAL A 143 4.94 18.80 0.97
C VAL A 143 5.74 19.90 0.26
N SER A 144 5.06 20.98 -0.19
CA SER A 144 5.72 22.12 -0.81
C SER A 144 6.67 22.88 0.13
N LYS A 145 6.33 23.03 1.40
CA LYS A 145 7.22 23.61 2.42
C LYS A 145 8.47 22.77 2.64
N ARG A 146 8.34 21.44 2.59
CA ARG A 146 9.46 20.50 2.84
C ARG A 146 10.40 20.36 1.65
N PHE A 147 9.88 20.31 0.43
CA PHE A 147 10.64 19.97 -0.78
C PHE A 147 10.75 21.10 -1.80
N GLY A 148 10.02 22.19 -1.61
CA GLY A 148 9.84 23.26 -2.59
C GLY A 148 8.68 22.97 -3.54
N THR A 149 8.04 24.05 -4.01
CA THR A 149 6.79 23.97 -4.79
C THR A 149 6.92 23.17 -6.09
N MET A 150 8.00 23.36 -6.84
CA MET A 150 8.20 22.65 -8.11
C MET A 150 8.34 21.14 -7.92
N ARG A 151 9.08 20.72 -6.90
CA ARG A 151 9.25 19.30 -6.58
C ARG A 151 7.92 18.69 -6.08
N ALA A 152 7.17 19.43 -5.26
CA ALA A 152 5.85 19.00 -4.81
C ALA A 152 4.89 18.79 -6.00
N ILE A 153 4.86 19.70 -6.98
CA ILE A 153 4.07 19.54 -8.20
C ILE A 153 4.43 18.26 -8.95
N ASN A 154 5.73 18.01 -9.13
CA ASN A 154 6.20 16.79 -9.80
C ASN A 154 5.81 15.51 -9.04
N MET A 155 5.96 15.51 -7.71
CA MET A 155 5.54 14.38 -6.86
C MET A 155 4.05 14.10 -7.01
N TYR A 156 3.20 15.14 -6.90
CA TYR A 156 1.75 15.00 -7.06
C TYR A 156 1.36 14.48 -8.45
N GLY A 157 2.05 14.93 -9.50
CA GLY A 157 1.85 14.41 -10.86
C GLY A 157 2.18 12.91 -10.98
N MET A 158 3.23 12.45 -10.31
CA MET A 158 3.60 11.03 -10.28
C MET A 158 2.64 10.19 -9.43
N MET A 159 2.10 10.73 -8.34
CA MET A 159 1.14 10.06 -7.46
C MET A 159 -0.25 9.93 -8.10
N VAL A 160 -0.60 10.81 -9.04
CA VAL A 160 -1.93 10.84 -9.69
C VAL A 160 -3.07 10.98 -8.67
N ILE A 161 -2.94 11.97 -7.78
CA ILE A 161 -3.96 12.28 -6.78
C ILE A 161 -5.15 12.95 -7.44
N VAL A 162 -6.35 12.43 -7.21
CA VAL A 162 -7.58 12.97 -7.78
C VAL A 162 -8.39 13.76 -6.74
N PRO A 163 -9.30 14.66 -7.18
CA PRO A 163 -10.19 15.37 -6.25
C PRO A 163 -10.97 14.38 -5.37
N GLY A 164 -11.00 14.62 -4.07
CA GLY A 164 -11.66 13.75 -3.10
C GLY A 164 -10.72 12.75 -2.41
N GLU A 165 -9.43 12.76 -2.76
CA GLU A 165 -8.42 11.99 -2.03
C GLU A 165 -7.64 12.84 -1.04
N GLY A 166 -7.37 12.26 0.13
CA GLY A 166 -6.40 12.75 1.10
C GLY A 166 -5.05 12.09 0.93
N LEU A 167 -3.97 12.84 1.15
CA LEU A 167 -2.61 12.29 1.12
C LEU A 167 -2.19 11.88 2.51
N MET A 168 -1.75 10.65 2.64
CA MET A 168 -1.17 10.06 3.83
C MET A 168 0.35 9.98 3.70
N TRP A 169 1.06 10.20 4.78
CA TRP A 169 2.51 10.22 4.82
C TRP A 169 3.05 9.55 6.09
N LYS A 170 4.18 8.87 5.95
CA LYS A 170 4.92 8.27 7.05
C LYS A 170 6.43 8.37 6.80
N LYS A 171 7.19 8.77 7.82
CA LYS A 171 8.63 8.60 7.88
C LYS A 171 8.94 7.18 8.38
N ILE A 172 9.83 6.45 7.68
CA ILE A 172 10.13 5.03 7.95
C ILE A 172 11.61 4.76 8.27
N SER A 173 12.44 5.80 8.19
CA SER A 173 13.87 5.76 8.58
C SER A 173 14.03 6.14 10.03
#